data_4041a313fd30d6312fbeeaec6f621908
#
_entry.id   4041a313fd30d6312fbeeaec6f621908
#
_cell.length_a   1.000
_cell.length_b   1.000
_cell.length_c   1.000
_cell.angle_alpha   90.00
_cell.angle_beta   90.00
_cell.angle_gamma   90.00
#
_symmetry.space_group_name_H-M   'P 1'
#
loop_
_entity.id
_entity.type
_entity.pdbx_description
1 polymer ?
#
loop_
_entity_poly.entity_id
_entity_poly.type
_entity_poly.pdbx_seq_one_letter_code
_entity_poly.pdbx_strand_id
1 'polypeptide(L)'
;MIKNYFLSVLFILFISCKEQNFTKPPNVILIITDDQGYGDLGINKNPILKTPNIDELSSESIVFNNFYVSPVCAPTRSSLMTGRYSLRTGVRDTYNGGAIMSTDEITIAELLQEKNYKTGIFGKWHLGDNYPSRPSDQGFDESVIHLSGGIGQVGDITNYYQKDKSYFDPILWKNNEKTKYEGYCSDVFTDEAINFIEQNSESAFFCYLSFNAPHTPLQVPDEFLEEYLDSNITDIYEDGKNPMTNKDIEDAKKIYAMISNIDFNVGKVLDKITELGIEEDTIIIFMTDNGPQQLRYNANLRGLKGTVYNGGIKVPFYFKYPKLQDSRKQINTLSAHIDLLPTLARLCDFEIPSDRAIDGFDMFSISEEKENRSFFSYWTRKSPELYNNISLIKNGFKLVGNTSYNASVNEFELFNLEKDYKESDNLVDVNVEIANELKSDLNKIHDELINSANIKNQPLIHIGFEQENPSILNRNDASGQRGIWSSNNVYGKWETYFNKGLYNIKAKFNDVQLNKNSKFILELNQQVYSKSVLNFDKEDFIELKNIRVDEGKYSLIPFLRNGNKNLLPFYLEIEKIN
;
A
#
# COMPACT_ATOMS: atom_id res chain seq x y z
N MET A 1 -19.08 -79.14 -10.12
CA MET A 1 -19.32 -77.74 -10.46
C MET A 1 -18.91 -76.90 -9.25
N ILE A 2 -17.68 -76.36 -9.26
CA ILE A 2 -17.15 -75.53 -8.15
C ILE A 2 -17.21 -74.12 -8.69
N LYS A 3 -18.04 -73.27 -8.01
CA LYS A 3 -18.15 -71.82 -8.28
C LYS A 3 -17.04 -71.09 -7.52
N ASN A 4 -16.08 -70.51 -8.24
CA ASN A 4 -15.10 -69.57 -7.70
C ASN A 4 -15.76 -68.20 -7.49
N TYR A 5 -15.80 -67.74 -6.27
CA TYR A 5 -16.09 -66.33 -5.94
C TYR A 5 -14.76 -65.56 -5.89
N PHE A 6 -14.58 -64.66 -6.84
CA PHE A 6 -13.52 -63.65 -6.81
C PHE A 6 -13.97 -62.51 -5.85
N LEU A 7 -13.31 -62.39 -4.73
CA LEU A 7 -13.52 -61.29 -3.81
C LEU A 7 -12.57 -60.13 -4.21
N SER A 8 -13.10 -59.10 -4.88
CA SER A 8 -12.36 -57.89 -5.16
C SER A 8 -12.27 -57.02 -3.91
N VAL A 9 -11.09 -56.95 -3.30
CA VAL A 9 -10.81 -56.05 -2.20
C VAL A 9 -10.47 -54.69 -2.80
N LEU A 10 -11.39 -53.71 -2.65
CA LEU A 10 -11.20 -52.33 -3.04
C LEU A 10 -10.35 -51.65 -1.95
N PHE A 11 -9.07 -51.39 -2.22
CA PHE A 11 -8.20 -50.59 -1.35
C PHE A 11 -8.54 -49.11 -1.53
N ILE A 12 -9.34 -48.57 -0.63
CA ILE A 12 -9.56 -47.14 -0.53
C ILE A 12 -8.34 -46.55 0.17
N LEU A 13 -7.47 -45.91 -0.58
CA LEU A 13 -6.39 -45.06 -0.08
C LEU A 13 -7.03 -43.79 0.54
N PHE A 14 -7.22 -43.80 1.84
CA PHE A 14 -7.44 -42.56 2.57
C PHE A 14 -6.16 -41.74 2.50
N ILE A 15 -6.13 -40.74 1.62
CA ILE A 15 -5.17 -39.64 1.73
C ILE A 15 -5.63 -38.81 2.91
N SER A 16 -5.09 -39.14 4.09
CA SER A 16 -5.25 -38.29 5.27
C SER A 16 -4.45 -37.02 5.01
N CYS A 17 -5.11 -35.93 4.67
CA CYS A 17 -4.53 -34.61 4.93
C CYS A 17 -4.27 -34.53 6.44
N LYS A 18 -3.01 -34.60 6.84
CA LYS A 18 -2.65 -34.26 8.22
C LYS A 18 -2.92 -32.77 8.39
N GLU A 19 -3.92 -32.44 9.20
CA GLU A 19 -4.05 -31.10 9.76
C GLU A 19 -2.76 -30.79 10.52
N GLN A 20 -2.14 -29.70 10.14
CA GLN A 20 -0.90 -29.23 10.76
C GLN A 20 -1.31 -28.53 12.06
N ASN A 21 -1.33 -29.26 13.17
CA ASN A 21 -1.57 -28.68 14.49
C ASN A 21 -0.30 -27.99 14.98
N PHE A 22 -0.23 -26.68 14.87
CA PHE A 22 0.80 -25.88 15.53
C PHE A 22 0.55 -25.86 17.04
N THR A 23 1.54 -26.26 17.82
CA THR A 23 1.44 -26.29 19.30
C THR A 23 1.50 -24.90 19.93
N LYS A 24 2.05 -23.91 19.20
CA LYS A 24 2.09 -22.48 19.55
C LYS A 24 1.72 -21.70 18.28
N PRO A 25 0.87 -20.65 18.38
CA PRO A 25 0.62 -19.76 17.25
C PRO A 25 1.93 -19.10 16.78
N PRO A 26 2.19 -19.03 15.47
CA PRO A 26 3.42 -18.41 14.97
C PRO A 26 3.40 -16.89 15.16
N ASN A 27 4.56 -16.29 15.42
CA ASN A 27 4.73 -14.86 15.22
C ASN A 27 4.68 -14.55 13.71
N VAL A 28 4.29 -13.33 13.36
CA VAL A 28 4.27 -12.88 11.96
C VAL A 28 5.02 -11.56 11.84
N ILE A 29 6.03 -11.52 10.98
CA ILE A 29 6.74 -10.30 10.59
C ILE A 29 6.52 -10.10 9.10
N LEU A 30 5.82 -9.03 8.75
CA LEU A 30 5.58 -8.61 7.37
C LEU A 30 6.45 -7.39 7.07
N ILE A 31 7.44 -7.55 6.21
CA ILE A 31 8.33 -6.48 5.74
C ILE A 31 7.90 -6.08 4.34
N ILE A 32 7.53 -4.82 4.16
CA ILE A 32 7.17 -4.27 2.85
C ILE A 32 7.94 -2.98 2.58
N THR A 33 8.39 -2.80 1.34
CA THR A 33 9.05 -1.58 0.87
C THR A 33 8.17 -0.83 -0.13
N ASP A 34 8.45 0.45 -0.36
CA ASP A 34 7.65 1.36 -1.16
C ASP A 34 8.41 1.79 -2.43
N ASP A 35 7.86 1.54 -3.61
CA ASP A 35 8.48 1.83 -4.91
C ASP A 35 9.77 1.07 -5.23
N GLN A 36 10.00 -0.06 -4.58
CA GLN A 36 11.12 -0.95 -4.90
C GLN A 36 10.73 -1.92 -6.02
N GLY A 37 11.47 -1.90 -7.12
CA GLY A 37 11.20 -2.75 -8.27
C GLY A 37 11.67 -4.20 -8.08
N TYR A 38 11.15 -5.10 -8.93
CA TYR A 38 11.59 -6.49 -8.97
C TYR A 38 13.10 -6.62 -9.19
N GLY A 39 13.68 -5.76 -10.02
CA GLY A 39 15.12 -5.73 -10.33
C GLY A 39 15.99 -5.08 -9.26
N ASP A 40 15.42 -4.56 -8.18
CA ASP A 40 16.15 -3.85 -7.14
C ASP A 40 16.65 -4.77 -6.01
N LEU A 41 17.12 -5.96 -6.35
CA LEU A 41 17.69 -6.95 -5.46
C LEU A 41 18.86 -7.68 -6.14
N GLY A 42 19.92 -8.03 -5.37
CA GLY A 42 21.07 -8.81 -5.86
C GLY A 42 20.63 -10.17 -6.40
N ILE A 43 19.77 -10.89 -5.67
CA ILE A 43 19.22 -12.19 -6.07
C ILE A 43 18.46 -12.12 -7.41
N ASN A 44 17.88 -10.97 -7.77
CA ASN A 44 17.21 -10.73 -9.04
C ASN A 44 18.16 -10.18 -10.13
N LYS A 45 19.47 -10.43 -9.95
CA LYS A 45 20.55 -10.16 -10.90
C LYS A 45 20.81 -8.67 -11.15
N ASN A 46 20.53 -7.80 -10.18
CA ASN A 46 21.02 -6.44 -10.26
C ASN A 46 22.57 -6.48 -10.23
N PRO A 47 23.26 -5.98 -11.26
CA PRO A 47 24.72 -6.12 -11.32
C PRO A 47 25.47 -5.11 -10.46
N ILE A 48 24.81 -4.10 -9.90
CA ILE A 48 25.42 -3.03 -9.10
C ILE A 48 24.95 -3.11 -7.65
N LEU A 49 23.64 -3.16 -7.44
CA LEU A 49 23.01 -3.16 -6.12
C LEU A 49 23.29 -4.48 -5.39
N LYS A 50 23.71 -4.38 -4.14
CA LYS A 50 23.92 -5.52 -3.24
C LYS A 50 22.90 -5.48 -2.11
N THR A 51 22.26 -6.62 -1.90
CA THR A 51 21.25 -6.81 -0.85
C THR A 51 21.49 -8.11 -0.09
N PRO A 52 22.68 -8.26 0.57
CA PRO A 52 23.10 -9.55 1.10
C PRO A 52 22.14 -10.14 2.13
N ASN A 53 21.50 -9.33 2.99
CA ASN A 53 20.57 -9.81 4.01
C ASN A 53 19.23 -10.27 3.41
N ILE A 54 18.69 -9.52 2.43
CA ILE A 54 17.48 -9.91 1.72
C ILE A 54 17.74 -11.10 0.80
N ASP A 55 18.91 -11.17 0.17
CA ASP A 55 19.33 -12.31 -0.67
C ASP A 55 19.46 -13.59 0.18
N GLU A 56 20.01 -13.50 1.39
CA GLU A 56 20.08 -14.61 2.35
C GLU A 56 18.67 -15.04 2.79
N LEU A 57 17.83 -14.10 3.21
CA LEU A 57 16.42 -14.37 3.53
C LEU A 57 15.72 -15.10 2.39
N SER A 58 15.90 -14.64 1.14
CA SER A 58 15.33 -15.29 -0.05
C SER A 58 15.80 -16.74 -0.20
N SER A 59 17.10 -17.03 0.07
CA SER A 59 17.67 -18.37 -0.05
C SER A 59 17.09 -19.37 0.94
N GLU A 60 16.62 -18.89 2.09
CA GLU A 60 15.99 -19.66 3.17
C GLU A 60 14.47 -19.72 3.07
N SER A 61 13.89 -18.94 2.16
CA SER A 61 12.46 -18.79 1.96
C SER A 61 11.88 -19.70 0.87
N ILE A 62 10.56 -19.83 0.85
CA ILE A 62 9.82 -20.23 -0.33
C ILE A 62 9.64 -18.99 -1.20
N VAL A 63 10.17 -19.03 -2.42
CA VAL A 63 10.13 -17.93 -3.39
C VAL A 63 8.92 -18.07 -4.29
N PHE A 64 8.13 -17.02 -4.39
CA PHE A 64 6.97 -16.97 -5.30
C PHE A 64 7.37 -16.24 -6.59
N ASN A 65 7.61 -17.00 -7.65
CA ASN A 65 8.12 -16.46 -8.91
C ASN A 65 7.08 -15.64 -9.69
N ASN A 66 5.80 -15.86 -9.45
CA ASN A 66 4.69 -15.17 -10.11
C ASN A 66 3.77 -14.51 -9.06
N PHE A 67 4.35 -13.56 -8.32
CA PHE A 67 3.61 -12.78 -7.32
C PHE A 67 3.30 -11.38 -7.83
N TYR A 68 2.03 -10.98 -7.72
CA TYR A 68 1.52 -9.74 -8.28
C TYR A 68 0.82 -8.87 -7.23
N VAL A 69 0.89 -7.56 -7.45
CA VAL A 69 0.30 -6.52 -6.61
C VAL A 69 -0.50 -5.51 -7.44
N SER A 70 -1.12 -4.53 -6.79
CA SER A 70 -1.72 -3.41 -7.50
C SER A 70 -0.65 -2.46 -8.06
N PRO A 71 -0.98 -1.64 -9.09
CA PRO A 71 0.01 -0.76 -9.74
C PRO A 71 0.57 0.36 -8.87
N VAL A 72 -0.04 0.63 -7.69
CA VAL A 72 0.32 1.72 -6.77
C VAL A 72 0.06 1.35 -5.31
N CYS A 73 0.71 2.06 -4.40
CA CYS A 73 0.87 1.74 -2.99
C CYS A 73 -0.43 1.58 -2.18
N ALA A 74 -1.32 2.58 -2.07
CA ALA A 74 -2.52 2.48 -1.23
C ALA A 74 -3.47 1.34 -1.67
N PRO A 75 -3.76 1.14 -2.96
CA PRO A 75 -4.48 -0.04 -3.45
C PRO A 75 -3.85 -1.37 -3.06
N THR A 76 -2.52 -1.50 -3.17
CA THR A 76 -1.83 -2.72 -2.71
C THR A 76 -2.00 -2.93 -1.21
N ARG A 77 -1.80 -1.89 -0.41
CA ARG A 77 -1.85 -1.97 1.06
C ARG A 77 -3.24 -2.32 1.58
N SER A 78 -4.30 -1.73 1.02
CA SER A 78 -5.67 -2.09 1.38
C SER A 78 -6.01 -3.53 1.01
N SER A 79 -5.62 -3.97 -0.17
CA SER A 79 -5.83 -5.34 -0.63
C SER A 79 -5.06 -6.37 0.20
N LEU A 80 -3.81 -6.04 0.56
CA LEU A 80 -2.94 -6.86 1.40
C LEU A 80 -3.55 -7.08 2.80
N MET A 81 -4.07 -6.01 3.42
CA MET A 81 -4.66 -6.07 4.76
C MET A 81 -6.01 -6.78 4.80
N THR A 82 -6.77 -6.81 3.71
CA THR A 82 -8.16 -7.29 3.71
C THR A 82 -8.41 -8.58 2.92
N GLY A 83 -7.44 -9.02 2.09
CA GLY A 83 -7.63 -10.15 1.17
C GLY A 83 -8.60 -9.86 0.03
N ARG A 84 -8.91 -8.58 -0.24
CA ARG A 84 -9.92 -8.13 -1.21
C ARG A 84 -9.30 -7.17 -2.23
N TYR A 85 -9.82 -7.13 -3.45
CA TYR A 85 -9.41 -6.10 -4.39
C TYR A 85 -9.69 -4.69 -3.84
N SER A 86 -8.77 -3.77 -4.06
CA SER A 86 -8.81 -2.41 -3.48
C SER A 86 -10.09 -1.63 -3.79
N LEU A 87 -10.70 -1.85 -4.96
CA LEU A 87 -11.98 -1.22 -5.30
C LEU A 87 -13.13 -1.69 -4.38
N ARG A 88 -13.06 -2.91 -3.81
CA ARG A 88 -14.03 -3.35 -2.79
C ARG A 88 -13.86 -2.62 -1.47
N THR A 89 -12.61 -2.27 -1.14
CA THR A 89 -12.28 -1.58 0.11
C THR A 89 -12.51 -0.07 0.05
N GLY A 90 -12.90 0.46 -1.11
CA GLY A 90 -13.05 1.90 -1.36
C GLY A 90 -11.76 2.61 -1.79
N VAL A 91 -10.61 1.93 -1.72
CA VAL A 91 -9.31 2.50 -2.11
C VAL A 91 -9.11 2.40 -3.61
N ARG A 92 -9.05 3.54 -4.28
CA ARG A 92 -8.97 3.64 -5.76
C ARG A 92 -7.73 4.37 -6.27
N ASP A 93 -7.08 5.18 -5.41
CA ASP A 93 -5.92 6.00 -5.76
C ASP A 93 -5.04 6.22 -4.52
N THR A 94 -3.97 6.96 -4.66
CA THR A 94 -2.99 7.27 -3.61
C THR A 94 -3.22 8.61 -2.91
N TYR A 95 -4.15 9.42 -3.41
CA TYR A 95 -4.52 10.73 -2.88
C TYR A 95 -5.91 11.15 -3.40
N ASN A 96 -6.28 12.41 -3.17
CA ASN A 96 -7.58 12.98 -3.62
C ASN A 96 -8.77 12.21 -3.05
N GLY A 97 -8.71 11.90 -1.75
CA GLY A 97 -9.72 11.13 -1.02
C GLY A 97 -9.84 9.68 -1.49
N GLY A 98 -8.93 9.22 -2.34
CA GLY A 98 -8.95 7.85 -2.91
C GLY A 98 -8.12 6.84 -2.16
N ALA A 99 -7.38 7.24 -1.13
CA ALA A 99 -6.54 6.37 -0.32
C ALA A 99 -7.18 5.94 1.00
N ILE A 100 -8.35 6.49 1.35
CA ILE A 100 -9.02 6.14 2.61
C ILE A 100 -9.75 4.80 2.44
N MET A 101 -9.37 3.82 3.23
CA MET A 101 -10.03 2.52 3.30
C MET A 101 -11.35 2.64 4.05
N SER A 102 -12.38 1.95 3.59
CA SER A 102 -13.66 1.90 4.29
C SER A 102 -13.51 1.21 5.64
N THR A 103 -14.13 1.78 6.66
CA THR A 103 -14.00 1.35 8.06
C THR A 103 -14.89 0.16 8.42
N ASP A 104 -15.67 -0.33 7.49
CA ASP A 104 -16.37 -1.61 7.58
C ASP A 104 -15.53 -2.78 7.04
N GLU A 105 -14.35 -2.51 6.47
CA GLU A 105 -13.39 -3.56 6.13
C GLU A 105 -12.78 -4.15 7.42
N ILE A 106 -12.40 -5.40 7.35
CA ILE A 106 -11.74 -6.11 8.45
C ILE A 106 -10.33 -6.45 8.00
N THR A 107 -9.35 -6.03 8.77
CA THR A 107 -7.93 -6.21 8.47
C THR A 107 -7.35 -7.48 9.07
N ILE A 108 -6.21 -7.93 8.54
CA ILE A 108 -5.41 -9.00 9.15
C ILE A 108 -5.07 -8.66 10.62
N ALA A 109 -4.79 -7.39 10.93
CA ALA A 109 -4.44 -6.97 12.29
C ALA A 109 -5.61 -7.15 13.27
N GLU A 110 -6.84 -6.77 12.87
CA GLU A 110 -8.05 -6.98 13.68
C GLU A 110 -8.30 -8.47 13.94
N LEU A 111 -8.20 -9.31 12.88
CA LEU A 111 -8.41 -10.76 13.01
C LEU A 111 -7.36 -11.44 13.89
N LEU A 112 -6.10 -11.00 13.82
CA LEU A 112 -5.04 -11.49 14.69
C LEU A 112 -5.22 -10.99 16.13
N GLN A 113 -5.68 -9.75 16.34
CA GLN A 113 -5.99 -9.20 17.66
C GLN A 113 -7.11 -9.99 18.35
N GLU A 114 -8.14 -10.44 17.61
CA GLU A 114 -9.18 -11.36 18.13
C GLU A 114 -8.60 -12.70 18.61
N LYS A 115 -7.44 -13.11 18.07
CA LYS A 115 -6.68 -14.30 18.50
C LYS A 115 -5.63 -13.99 19.58
N ASN A 116 -5.71 -12.81 20.20
CA ASN A 116 -4.80 -12.33 21.25
C ASN A 116 -3.34 -12.10 20.77
N TYR A 117 -3.11 -11.88 19.49
CA TYR A 117 -1.83 -11.40 19.03
C TYR A 117 -1.62 -9.96 19.50
N LYS A 118 -0.38 -9.63 19.81
CA LYS A 118 0.07 -8.25 19.91
C LYS A 118 0.35 -7.72 18.50
N THR A 119 -0.16 -6.56 18.17
CA THR A 119 -0.12 -6.04 16.81
C THR A 119 0.60 -4.70 16.75
N GLY A 120 1.59 -4.56 15.86
CA GLY A 120 2.37 -3.34 15.70
C GLY A 120 2.62 -2.98 14.23
N ILE A 121 2.56 -1.68 13.90
CA ILE A 121 2.93 -1.14 12.59
C ILE A 121 3.98 -0.06 12.73
N PHE A 122 5.04 -0.15 11.92
CA PHE A 122 6.17 0.76 11.93
C PHE A 122 6.48 1.21 10.50
N GLY A 123 6.18 2.48 10.20
CA GLY A 123 6.39 3.10 8.89
C GLY A 123 5.12 3.60 8.20
N LYS A 124 4.89 3.22 6.95
CA LYS A 124 3.82 3.73 6.11
C LYS A 124 2.52 2.94 6.28
N TRP A 125 1.43 3.67 6.61
CA TRP A 125 0.06 3.14 6.60
C TRP A 125 -0.64 3.42 5.26
N HIS A 126 -0.91 4.68 4.96
CA HIS A 126 -1.49 5.17 3.70
C HIS A 126 -2.92 4.68 3.39
N LEU A 127 -3.74 4.44 4.41
CA LEU A 127 -5.14 4.00 4.25
C LEU A 127 -6.15 4.89 4.99
N GLY A 128 -5.76 6.14 5.29
CA GLY A 128 -6.52 7.17 5.99
C GLY A 128 -5.80 7.62 7.25
N ASP A 129 -5.74 8.95 7.45
CA ASP A 129 -4.93 9.58 8.49
C ASP A 129 -5.75 9.99 9.73
N ASN A 130 -7.08 9.90 9.66
CA ASN A 130 -8.00 10.33 10.71
C ASN A 130 -8.89 9.19 11.24
N TYR A 131 -9.43 9.39 12.45
CA TYR A 131 -10.43 8.50 13.01
C TYR A 131 -11.66 8.38 12.08
N PRO A 132 -12.15 7.15 11.82
CA PRO A 132 -11.77 5.85 12.36
C PRO A 132 -10.88 5.01 11.41
N SER A 133 -10.03 5.62 10.57
CA SER A 133 -9.21 4.93 9.56
C SER A 133 -7.72 4.79 9.92
N ARG A 134 -7.30 5.26 11.12
CA ARG A 134 -5.91 5.17 11.58
C ARG A 134 -5.53 3.72 11.90
N PRO A 135 -4.25 3.35 11.94
CA PRO A 135 -3.84 1.99 12.31
C PRO A 135 -4.42 1.52 13.66
N SER A 136 -4.44 2.41 14.67
CA SER A 136 -5.02 2.11 15.98
C SER A 136 -6.52 1.81 15.96
N ASP A 137 -7.23 2.28 14.93
CA ASP A 137 -8.65 2.02 14.73
C ASP A 137 -8.90 0.78 13.86
N GLN A 138 -7.82 0.21 13.28
CA GLN A 138 -7.83 -0.89 12.33
C GLN A 138 -6.99 -2.09 12.84
N GLY A 139 -6.94 -2.27 14.16
CA GLY A 139 -6.42 -3.47 14.82
C GLY A 139 -4.93 -3.43 15.18
N PHE A 140 -4.26 -2.29 15.19
CA PHE A 140 -2.88 -2.19 15.68
C PHE A 140 -2.84 -1.62 17.10
N ASP A 141 -2.27 -2.40 18.05
CA ASP A 141 -2.05 -1.99 19.44
C ASP A 141 -0.97 -0.90 19.55
N GLU A 142 0.07 -1.01 18.73
CA GLU A 142 1.17 -0.06 18.63
C GLU A 142 1.34 0.45 17.19
N SER A 143 1.64 1.75 17.06
CA SER A 143 1.93 2.36 15.77
C SER A 143 2.99 3.45 15.87
N VAL A 144 3.96 3.43 14.95
CA VAL A 144 4.87 4.55 14.69
C VAL A 144 4.86 4.82 13.19
N ILE A 145 4.12 5.83 12.77
CA ILE A 145 3.84 6.08 11.36
C ILE A 145 4.09 7.54 10.96
N HIS A 146 4.27 7.75 9.66
CA HIS A 146 4.07 9.06 9.05
C HIS A 146 2.67 9.17 8.45
N LEU A 147 2.16 10.40 8.26
CA LEU A 147 0.89 10.62 7.58
C LEU A 147 1.03 10.54 6.06
N SER A 148 -0.09 10.31 5.38
CA SER A 148 -0.23 10.28 3.94
C SER A 148 0.63 9.22 3.22
N GLY A 149 0.91 9.46 1.93
CA GLY A 149 1.64 8.53 1.07
C GLY A 149 3.16 8.63 1.10
N GLY A 150 3.74 9.65 1.77
CA GLY A 150 5.20 9.82 1.85
C GLY A 150 5.63 10.92 2.82
N ILE A 151 6.74 10.68 3.53
CA ILE A 151 7.33 11.62 4.47
C ILE A 151 7.75 12.90 3.73
N GLY A 152 7.46 14.06 4.32
CA GLY A 152 7.79 15.37 3.76
C GLY A 152 6.95 15.77 2.54
N GLN A 153 5.96 14.99 2.14
CA GLN A 153 5.03 15.32 1.08
C GLN A 153 3.83 16.13 1.61
N VAL A 154 2.99 16.61 0.70
CA VAL A 154 1.90 17.55 1.01
C VAL A 154 0.92 17.07 2.09
N GLY A 155 0.70 15.78 2.20
CA GLY A 155 -0.16 15.20 3.26
C GLY A 155 0.55 15.02 4.59
N ASP A 156 1.88 14.92 4.61
CA ASP A 156 2.67 14.81 5.83
C ASP A 156 2.98 16.19 6.41
N ILE A 157 2.05 16.73 7.15
CA ILE A 157 2.10 18.10 7.70
C ILE A 157 3.22 18.31 8.71
N THR A 158 3.76 17.25 9.31
CA THR A 158 4.80 17.32 10.32
C THR A 158 6.19 17.51 9.74
N ASN A 159 6.49 16.85 8.62
CA ASN A 159 7.82 16.88 8.01
C ASN A 159 7.89 17.71 6.72
N TYR A 160 6.77 18.19 6.19
CA TYR A 160 6.68 18.94 4.94
C TYR A 160 7.66 20.14 4.88
N TYR A 161 7.82 20.85 5.98
CA TYR A 161 8.66 22.05 6.04
C TYR A 161 10.15 21.73 6.21
N GLN A 162 10.52 20.49 6.48
CA GLN A 162 11.92 20.08 6.62
C GLN A 162 12.63 19.92 5.26
N LYS A 163 11.89 19.93 4.13
CA LYS A 163 12.39 19.87 2.76
C LYS A 163 13.36 18.71 2.55
N ASP A 164 14.64 19.04 2.29
CA ASP A 164 15.69 18.07 1.96
C ASP A 164 16.17 17.22 3.15
N LYS A 165 15.54 17.38 4.32
CA LYS A 165 15.86 16.65 5.56
C LYS A 165 14.65 15.95 6.17
N SER A 166 13.56 15.78 5.42
CA SER A 166 12.33 15.21 5.95
C SER A 166 12.46 13.74 6.39
N TYR A 167 13.47 13.01 5.90
CA TYR A 167 13.79 11.65 6.31
C TYR A 167 14.73 11.58 7.51
N PHE A 168 15.33 12.72 7.91
CA PHE A 168 16.25 12.82 9.03
C PHE A 168 15.57 13.54 10.19
N ASP A 169 15.75 13.01 11.39
CA ASP A 169 15.13 13.51 12.63
C ASP A 169 13.62 13.75 12.49
N PRO A 170 12.87 12.78 11.97
CA PRO A 170 11.48 12.98 11.58
C PRO A 170 10.57 13.18 12.80
N ILE A 171 9.46 13.90 12.59
CA ILE A 171 8.35 13.94 13.54
C ILE A 171 7.30 12.93 13.07
N LEU A 172 7.21 11.83 13.79
CA LEU A 172 6.29 10.72 13.49
C LEU A 172 5.10 10.70 14.44
N TRP A 173 4.15 9.85 14.17
CA TRP A 173 2.98 9.66 15.01
C TRP A 173 3.10 8.31 15.72
N LYS A 174 3.44 8.38 17.03
CA LYS A 174 3.48 7.20 17.90
C LYS A 174 2.16 7.09 18.64
N ASN A 175 1.39 6.06 18.34
CA ASN A 175 0.07 5.83 18.95
C ASN A 175 -0.83 7.09 18.91
N ASN A 176 -0.87 7.73 17.73
CA ASN A 176 -1.60 8.97 17.42
C ASN A 176 -1.03 10.27 18.06
N GLU A 177 0.11 10.20 18.74
CA GLU A 177 0.78 11.37 19.31
C GLU A 177 2.02 11.75 18.51
N LYS A 178 2.23 13.07 18.29
CA LYS A 178 3.41 13.58 17.59
C LYS A 178 4.66 13.36 18.45
N THR A 179 5.59 12.59 17.94
CA THR A 179 6.85 12.27 18.59
C THR A 179 8.01 12.61 17.68
N LYS A 180 8.99 13.37 18.17
CA LYS A 180 10.23 13.68 17.45
C LYS A 180 11.24 12.56 17.68
N TYR A 181 11.81 12.08 16.59
CA TYR A 181 12.87 11.08 16.59
C TYR A 181 14.21 11.69 16.16
N GLU A 182 15.30 11.00 16.45
CA GLU A 182 16.64 11.31 15.96
C GLU A 182 17.08 10.20 14.98
N GLY A 183 17.81 10.57 13.93
CA GLY A 183 18.34 9.64 12.95
C GLY A 183 17.51 9.53 11.68
N TYR A 184 17.80 8.53 10.87
CA TYR A 184 17.17 8.30 9.58
C TYR A 184 15.87 7.48 9.73
N CYS A 185 14.83 7.83 9.01
CA CYS A 185 13.48 7.28 9.22
C CYS A 185 13.39 5.76 9.14
N SER A 186 14.11 5.11 8.19
CA SER A 186 14.08 3.64 8.08
C SER A 186 14.72 2.98 9.29
N ASP A 187 15.81 3.58 9.84
CA ASP A 187 16.45 3.07 11.05
C ASP A 187 15.50 3.23 12.26
N VAL A 188 14.84 4.37 12.37
CA VAL A 188 13.83 4.63 13.42
C VAL A 188 12.71 3.61 13.38
N PHE A 189 12.14 3.34 12.20
CA PHE A 189 11.06 2.34 12.06
C PHE A 189 11.53 0.94 12.44
N THR A 190 12.76 0.59 12.06
CA THR A 190 13.36 -0.70 12.39
C THR A 190 13.61 -0.84 13.88
N ASP A 191 14.16 0.19 14.52
CA ASP A 191 14.45 0.17 15.96
C ASP A 191 13.15 0.07 16.79
N GLU A 192 12.08 0.78 16.41
CA GLU A 192 10.76 0.66 17.04
C GLU A 192 10.13 -0.73 16.79
N ALA A 193 10.29 -1.31 15.59
CA ALA A 193 9.84 -2.67 15.30
C ALA A 193 10.62 -3.71 16.14
N ILE A 194 11.92 -3.56 16.29
CA ILE A 194 12.75 -4.44 17.14
C ILE A 194 12.34 -4.32 18.61
N ASN A 195 12.12 -3.10 19.10
CA ASN A 195 11.63 -2.88 20.46
C ASN A 195 10.29 -3.58 20.71
N PHE A 196 9.37 -3.48 19.75
CA PHE A 196 8.07 -4.17 19.80
C PHE A 196 8.24 -5.69 19.81
N ILE A 197 9.11 -6.25 18.97
CA ILE A 197 9.41 -7.70 18.90
C ILE A 197 9.99 -8.19 20.23
N GLU A 198 10.97 -7.47 20.81
CA GLU A 198 11.58 -7.81 22.11
C GLU A 198 10.54 -7.85 23.24
N GLN A 199 9.70 -6.81 23.32
CA GLN A 199 8.67 -6.69 24.38
C GLN A 199 7.59 -7.76 24.30
N ASN A 200 7.37 -8.32 23.11
CA ASN A 200 6.31 -9.29 22.84
C ASN A 200 6.83 -10.70 22.50
N SER A 201 8.11 -10.98 22.65
CA SER A 201 8.75 -12.25 22.26
C SER A 201 8.17 -13.51 22.93
N GLU A 202 7.60 -13.37 24.15
CA GLU A 202 6.93 -14.44 24.88
C GLU A 202 5.47 -14.68 24.45
N SER A 203 4.89 -13.78 23.65
CA SER A 203 3.52 -13.82 23.13
C SER A 203 3.52 -14.02 21.62
N ALA A 204 2.39 -14.41 21.04
CA ALA A 204 2.23 -14.32 19.59
C ALA A 204 2.07 -12.83 19.18
N PHE A 205 2.77 -12.41 18.12
CA PHE A 205 2.72 -11.04 17.64
C PHE A 205 2.64 -10.95 16.11
N PHE A 206 2.09 -9.84 15.65
CA PHE A 206 2.11 -9.40 14.26
C PHE A 206 2.84 -8.06 14.17
N CYS A 207 4.01 -8.06 13.58
CA CYS A 207 4.83 -6.87 13.31
C CYS A 207 4.77 -6.53 11.81
N TYR A 208 4.19 -5.38 11.47
CA TYR A 208 4.14 -4.86 10.11
C TYR A 208 5.20 -3.77 9.97
N LEU A 209 6.41 -4.15 9.52
CA LEU A 209 7.49 -3.21 9.20
C LEU A 209 7.30 -2.72 7.76
N SER A 210 6.77 -1.53 7.65
CA SER A 210 6.32 -0.92 6.41
C SER A 210 7.20 0.27 6.04
N PHE A 211 8.36 0.01 5.42
CA PHE A 211 9.25 1.07 4.97
C PHE A 211 8.56 2.02 3.98
N ASN A 212 8.82 3.32 4.14
CA ASN A 212 8.47 4.33 3.14
C ASN A 212 9.57 4.50 2.08
N ALA A 213 10.77 4.00 2.32
CA ALA A 213 11.86 3.96 1.36
C ALA A 213 11.68 2.78 0.39
N PRO A 214 12.19 2.90 -0.86
CA PRO A 214 12.88 4.05 -1.46
C PRO A 214 11.97 5.08 -2.16
N HIS A 215 10.72 5.28 -1.71
CA HIS A 215 9.82 6.32 -2.23
C HIS A 215 10.42 7.73 -2.07
N THR A 216 10.03 8.64 -2.94
CA THR A 216 10.44 10.06 -2.86
C THR A 216 9.91 10.76 -1.59
N PRO A 217 10.68 11.77 -1.07
CA PRO A 217 11.92 12.37 -1.56
C PRO A 217 13.13 11.44 -1.40
N LEU A 218 14.06 11.47 -2.38
CA LEU A 218 15.24 10.61 -2.37
C LEU A 218 16.31 11.19 -1.45
N GLN A 219 16.25 10.78 -0.21
CA GLN A 219 17.16 11.19 0.87
C GLN A 219 17.74 9.94 1.52
N VAL A 220 19.04 9.90 1.73
CA VAL A 220 19.74 8.74 2.28
C VAL A 220 20.98 9.20 3.04
N PRO A 221 21.43 8.50 4.10
CA PRO A 221 22.69 8.79 4.76
C PRO A 221 23.89 8.66 3.80
N ASP A 222 24.87 9.57 3.95
CA ASP A 222 26.02 9.67 3.04
C ASP A 222 26.82 8.36 2.97
N GLU A 223 26.94 7.63 4.07
CA GLU A 223 27.66 6.35 4.14
C GLU A 223 27.12 5.29 3.15
N PHE A 224 25.82 5.26 2.89
CA PHE A 224 25.25 4.37 1.87
C PHE A 224 25.36 4.96 0.47
N LEU A 225 25.30 6.28 0.33
CA LEU A 225 25.41 6.94 -0.99
C LEU A 225 26.81 6.82 -1.58
N GLU A 226 27.85 6.91 -0.76
CA GLU A 226 29.26 6.83 -1.18
C GLU A 226 29.54 5.54 -1.98
N GLU A 227 28.89 4.42 -1.65
CA GLU A 227 29.06 3.15 -2.35
C GLU A 227 28.67 3.22 -3.83
N TYR A 228 27.75 4.12 -4.20
CA TYR A 228 27.18 4.21 -5.56
C TYR A 228 27.65 5.42 -6.38
N LEU A 229 28.45 6.34 -5.83
CA LEU A 229 28.85 7.57 -6.52
C LEU A 229 29.55 7.30 -7.85
N ASP A 230 30.45 6.30 -7.88
CA ASP A 230 31.25 5.94 -9.06
C ASP A 230 30.59 4.84 -9.93
N SER A 231 29.39 4.40 -9.60
CA SER A 231 28.70 3.33 -10.31
C SER A 231 28.22 3.76 -11.69
N ASN A 232 28.45 2.94 -12.72
CA ASN A 232 27.94 3.17 -14.07
C ASN A 232 26.57 2.51 -14.26
N ILE A 233 25.51 3.24 -13.92
CA ILE A 233 24.14 2.73 -13.94
C ILE A 233 23.58 2.62 -15.37
N THR A 234 24.07 3.42 -16.31
CA THR A 234 23.58 3.41 -17.70
C THR A 234 23.82 2.11 -18.43
N ASP A 235 24.88 1.38 -18.09
CA ASP A 235 25.24 0.12 -18.75
C ASP A 235 24.29 -1.03 -18.45
N ILE A 236 23.44 -0.89 -17.44
CA ILE A 236 22.49 -1.92 -17.02
C ILE A 236 21.03 -1.62 -17.35
N TYR A 237 20.77 -0.42 -17.91
CA TYR A 237 19.45 -0.01 -18.35
C TYR A 237 19.25 -0.32 -19.82
N GLU A 238 18.41 -1.31 -20.12
CA GLU A 238 18.26 -1.88 -21.47
C GLU A 238 17.10 -1.27 -22.31
N ASP A 239 16.36 -0.27 -21.80
CA ASP A 239 15.32 0.37 -22.60
C ASP A 239 15.93 1.38 -23.60
N GLY A 240 16.27 0.89 -24.79
CA GLY A 240 16.82 1.72 -25.87
C GLY A 240 15.87 2.80 -26.42
N LYS A 241 14.59 2.82 -25.99
CA LYS A 241 13.61 3.83 -26.42
C LYS A 241 13.61 5.05 -25.51
N ASN A 242 13.98 4.91 -24.26
CA ASN A 242 14.01 5.96 -23.25
C ASN A 242 15.36 5.96 -22.53
N PRO A 243 16.40 6.58 -23.12
CA PRO A 243 17.70 6.67 -22.46
C PRO A 243 17.59 7.44 -21.14
N MET A 244 18.30 6.98 -20.12
CA MET A 244 18.35 7.67 -18.82
C MET A 244 18.97 9.07 -18.97
N THR A 245 18.33 10.05 -18.36
CA THR A 245 18.91 11.39 -18.18
C THR A 245 19.91 11.39 -17.04
N ASN A 246 20.73 12.45 -16.92
CA ASN A 246 21.63 12.60 -15.76
C ASN A 246 20.86 12.58 -14.43
N LYS A 247 19.64 13.15 -14.42
CA LYS A 247 18.79 13.10 -13.25
C LYS A 247 18.35 11.67 -12.90
N ASP A 248 17.98 10.87 -13.89
CA ASP A 248 17.60 9.46 -13.67
C ASP A 248 18.76 8.65 -13.09
N ILE A 249 19.99 8.93 -13.54
CA ILE A 249 21.21 8.30 -13.04
C ILE A 249 21.46 8.69 -11.57
N GLU A 250 21.35 9.97 -11.24
CA GLU A 250 21.50 10.47 -9.87
C GLU A 250 20.41 9.90 -8.95
N ASP A 251 19.16 9.89 -9.41
CA ASP A 251 18.03 9.33 -8.67
C ASP A 251 18.24 7.83 -8.42
N ALA A 252 18.69 7.07 -9.42
CA ALA A 252 18.96 5.63 -9.28
C ALA A 252 20.09 5.33 -8.27
N LYS A 253 21.15 6.14 -8.23
CA LYS A 253 22.22 6.02 -7.23
C LYS A 253 21.70 6.20 -5.81
N LYS A 254 20.89 7.24 -5.59
CA LYS A 254 20.24 7.47 -4.30
C LYS A 254 19.30 6.34 -3.91
N ILE A 255 18.53 5.83 -4.86
CA ILE A 255 17.60 4.73 -4.63
C ILE A 255 18.36 3.46 -4.24
N TYR A 256 19.46 3.13 -4.91
CA TYR A 256 20.29 1.97 -4.54
C TYR A 256 20.86 2.12 -3.13
N ALA A 257 21.33 3.32 -2.78
CA ALA A 257 21.77 3.63 -1.43
C ALA A 257 20.65 3.48 -0.38
N MET A 258 19.44 3.95 -0.68
CA MET A 258 18.26 3.76 0.18
C MET A 258 17.91 2.28 0.35
N ILE A 259 18.04 1.48 -0.71
CA ILE A 259 17.79 0.03 -0.66
C ILE A 259 18.89 -0.70 0.13
N SER A 260 20.15 -0.28 0.04
CA SER A 260 21.22 -0.82 0.90
C SER A 260 20.96 -0.52 2.38
N ASN A 261 20.43 0.66 2.72
CA ASN A 261 19.99 0.93 4.09
C ASN A 261 18.80 0.04 4.51
N ILE A 262 17.82 -0.20 3.61
CA ILE A 262 16.72 -1.16 3.87
C ILE A 262 17.29 -2.55 4.14
N ASP A 263 18.20 -3.04 3.29
CA ASP A 263 18.84 -4.35 3.45
C ASP A 263 19.56 -4.48 4.77
N PHE A 264 20.32 -3.45 5.17
CA PHE A 264 20.97 -3.37 6.48
C PHE A 264 19.96 -3.48 7.63
N ASN A 265 18.84 -2.78 7.54
CA ASN A 265 17.77 -2.81 8.54
C ASN A 265 17.02 -4.15 8.57
N VAL A 266 16.82 -4.80 7.43
CA VAL A 266 16.30 -6.18 7.38
C VAL A 266 17.25 -7.12 8.13
N GLY A 267 18.57 -6.99 7.92
CA GLY A 267 19.59 -7.75 8.68
C GLY A 267 19.44 -7.59 10.18
N LYS A 268 19.29 -6.36 10.69
CA LYS A 268 19.05 -6.09 12.13
C LYS A 268 17.83 -6.84 12.68
N VAL A 269 16.73 -6.90 11.93
CA VAL A 269 15.53 -7.64 12.35
C VAL A 269 15.80 -9.14 12.39
N LEU A 270 16.46 -9.70 11.37
CA LEU A 270 16.79 -11.13 11.32
C LEU A 270 17.74 -11.54 12.45
N ASP A 271 18.77 -10.73 12.71
CA ASP A 271 19.71 -10.93 13.82
C ASP A 271 18.96 -10.93 15.17
N LYS A 272 18.03 -10.00 15.37
CA LYS A 272 17.24 -9.91 16.61
C LYS A 272 16.36 -11.14 16.83
N ILE A 273 15.71 -11.66 15.79
CA ILE A 273 14.89 -12.88 15.87
C ILE A 273 15.75 -14.08 16.28
N THR A 274 16.96 -14.18 15.73
CA THR A 274 17.93 -15.22 16.08
C THR A 274 18.44 -15.06 17.51
N GLU A 275 18.78 -13.83 17.94
CA GLU A 275 19.18 -13.51 19.32
C GLU A 275 18.12 -13.92 20.34
N LEU A 276 16.85 -13.68 20.04
CA LEU A 276 15.71 -14.04 20.90
C LEU A 276 15.37 -15.54 20.84
N GLY A 277 15.93 -16.30 19.90
CA GLY A 277 15.67 -17.73 19.73
C GLY A 277 14.23 -18.06 19.31
N ILE A 278 13.57 -17.14 18.59
CA ILE A 278 12.16 -17.30 18.15
C ILE A 278 12.02 -17.57 16.64
N GLU A 279 13.13 -17.81 15.93
CA GLU A 279 13.16 -18.00 14.48
C GLU A 279 12.23 -19.14 14.00
N GLU A 280 12.28 -20.30 14.70
CA GLU A 280 11.46 -21.47 14.36
C GLU A 280 9.94 -21.22 14.50
N ASP A 281 9.55 -20.27 15.35
CA ASP A 281 8.15 -19.92 15.64
C ASP A 281 7.69 -18.67 14.88
N THR A 282 8.50 -18.14 13.94
CA THR A 282 8.23 -16.87 13.28
C THR A 282 8.05 -17.03 11.78
N ILE A 283 6.95 -16.53 11.26
CA ILE A 283 6.71 -16.32 9.83
C ILE A 283 7.35 -14.98 9.47
N ILE A 284 8.28 -14.98 8.50
CA ILE A 284 8.90 -13.78 7.96
C ILE A 284 8.52 -13.66 6.50
N ILE A 285 7.93 -12.52 6.14
CA ILE A 285 7.50 -12.22 4.78
C ILE A 285 8.20 -10.95 4.33
N PHE A 286 8.85 -11.00 3.17
CA PHE A 286 9.39 -9.83 2.48
C PHE A 286 8.70 -9.65 1.13
N MET A 287 8.25 -8.41 0.85
CA MET A 287 7.68 -8.02 -0.43
C MET A 287 7.84 -6.51 -0.69
N THR A 288 7.45 -6.08 -1.88
CA THR A 288 7.33 -4.66 -2.23
C THR A 288 5.89 -4.33 -2.62
N ASP A 289 5.49 -3.06 -2.51
CA ASP A 289 4.08 -2.69 -2.73
C ASP A 289 3.71 -2.41 -4.19
N ASN A 290 4.67 -2.05 -5.02
CA ASN A 290 4.53 -1.90 -6.48
C ASN A 290 5.90 -1.82 -7.15
N GLY A 291 5.92 -1.75 -8.47
CA GLY A 291 7.17 -1.56 -9.23
C GLY A 291 7.79 -0.16 -9.05
N PRO A 292 8.99 0.07 -9.62
CA PRO A 292 9.78 1.27 -9.41
C PRO A 292 9.12 2.51 -10.01
N GLN A 293 9.22 3.66 -9.32
CA GLN A 293 8.74 4.92 -9.86
C GLN A 293 9.74 5.57 -10.84
N GLN A 294 11.03 5.52 -10.54
CA GLN A 294 12.09 6.12 -11.37
C GLN A 294 12.74 5.06 -12.25
N LEU A 295 13.27 5.50 -13.39
CA LEU A 295 14.00 4.66 -14.34
C LEU A 295 15.27 4.08 -13.69
N ARG A 296 15.44 2.77 -13.76
CA ARG A 296 16.63 2.01 -13.35
C ARG A 296 16.50 0.57 -13.79
N TYR A 297 17.48 -0.28 -13.50
CA TYR A 297 17.40 -1.70 -13.79
C TYR A 297 16.15 -2.32 -13.15
N ASN A 298 15.30 -2.92 -13.95
CA ASN A 298 14.07 -3.59 -13.48
C ASN A 298 13.94 -5.01 -14.07
N ALA A 299 15.06 -5.74 -14.16
CA ALA A 299 15.13 -7.10 -14.71
C ALA A 299 14.46 -7.22 -16.09
N ASN A 300 14.50 -6.17 -16.90
CA ASN A 300 13.88 -6.07 -18.23
C ASN A 300 12.34 -6.24 -18.23
N LEU A 301 11.68 -6.05 -17.09
CA LEU A 301 10.23 -6.02 -17.03
C LEU A 301 9.68 -4.72 -17.63
N ARG A 302 8.66 -4.83 -18.47
CA ARG A 302 8.00 -3.68 -19.10
C ARG A 302 7.21 -2.88 -18.08
N GLY A 303 7.28 -1.55 -18.17
CA GLY A 303 6.51 -0.62 -17.34
C GLY A 303 7.17 -0.29 -16.00
N LEU A 304 6.55 0.65 -15.30
CA LEU A 304 6.94 1.22 -14.02
C LEU A 304 5.70 1.35 -13.13
N LYS A 305 5.86 1.85 -11.90
CA LYS A 305 4.76 2.24 -10.99
C LYS A 305 3.60 2.91 -11.73
N GLY A 306 2.40 2.52 -11.40
CA GLY A 306 1.18 3.05 -12.03
C GLY A 306 0.83 2.42 -13.36
N THR A 307 1.57 1.43 -13.86
CA THR A 307 1.22 0.65 -15.05
C THR A 307 0.85 -0.79 -14.68
N VAL A 308 -0.05 -1.40 -15.45
CA VAL A 308 -0.45 -2.80 -15.25
C VAL A 308 0.47 -3.80 -15.94
N TYR A 309 1.57 -3.35 -16.54
CA TYR A 309 2.62 -4.25 -17.05
C TYR A 309 3.44 -4.85 -15.90
N ASN A 310 4.16 -5.91 -16.17
CA ASN A 310 4.92 -6.64 -15.16
C ASN A 310 5.88 -5.76 -14.36
N GLY A 311 6.51 -4.76 -14.99
CA GLY A 311 7.38 -3.82 -14.29
C GLY A 311 6.67 -2.95 -13.26
N GLY A 312 5.34 -2.80 -13.35
CA GLY A 312 4.55 -2.06 -12.37
C GLY A 312 3.92 -2.92 -11.29
N ILE A 313 3.63 -4.22 -11.58
CA ILE A 313 2.81 -5.06 -10.70
C ILE A 313 3.44 -6.39 -10.28
N LYS A 314 4.52 -6.84 -10.92
CA LYS A 314 5.26 -8.05 -10.50
C LYS A 314 6.34 -7.66 -9.51
N VAL A 315 6.31 -8.26 -8.32
CA VAL A 315 7.23 -7.92 -7.22
C VAL A 315 7.88 -9.16 -6.63
N PRO A 316 9.04 -9.04 -5.96
CA PRO A 316 9.60 -10.13 -5.17
C PRO A 316 8.66 -10.46 -4.00
N PHE A 317 8.54 -11.75 -3.70
CA PHE A 317 7.81 -12.23 -2.52
C PHE A 317 8.51 -13.46 -1.95
N TYR A 318 8.96 -13.34 -0.71
CA TYR A 318 9.69 -14.37 0.03
C TYR A 318 8.92 -14.71 1.30
N PHE A 319 8.74 -16.00 1.54
CA PHE A 319 7.99 -16.51 2.70
C PHE A 319 8.85 -17.51 3.45
N LYS A 320 9.37 -17.13 4.60
CA LYS A 320 10.14 -18.00 5.50
C LYS A 320 9.29 -18.41 6.69
N TYR A 321 9.11 -19.71 6.88
CA TYR A 321 8.54 -20.30 8.09
C TYR A 321 9.10 -21.71 8.27
N PRO A 322 10.08 -21.91 9.17
CA PRO A 322 10.77 -23.20 9.31
C PRO A 322 9.84 -24.36 9.65
N LYS A 323 8.79 -24.12 10.42
CA LYS A 323 7.78 -25.15 10.76
C LYS A 323 6.78 -25.47 9.65
N LEU A 324 6.77 -24.75 8.56
CA LEU A 324 5.90 -25.05 7.42
C LEU A 324 6.36 -26.33 6.74
N GLN A 325 5.55 -27.37 6.78
CA GLN A 325 5.83 -28.66 6.15
C GLN A 325 5.57 -28.57 4.62
N ASP A 326 6.29 -27.68 3.94
CA ASP A 326 6.26 -27.56 2.49
C ASP A 326 7.68 -27.75 1.94
N SER A 327 7.88 -28.77 1.12
CA SER A 327 9.19 -29.07 0.53
C SER A 327 9.51 -28.20 -0.69
N ARG A 328 8.56 -27.43 -1.19
CA ARG A 328 8.76 -26.54 -2.34
C ARG A 328 9.65 -25.37 -1.94
N LYS A 329 10.70 -25.14 -2.70
CA LYS A 329 11.54 -23.95 -2.58
C LYS A 329 11.07 -22.81 -3.47
N GLN A 330 10.29 -23.14 -4.49
CA GLN A 330 9.73 -22.18 -5.44
C GLN A 330 8.28 -22.52 -5.76
N ILE A 331 7.44 -21.50 -5.84
CA ILE A 331 6.04 -21.57 -6.26
C ILE A 331 5.87 -20.74 -7.52
N ASN A 332 5.43 -21.38 -8.59
CA ASN A 332 5.22 -20.77 -9.91
C ASN A 332 3.76 -20.50 -10.23
N THR A 333 2.83 -20.97 -9.40
CA THR A 333 1.41 -20.66 -9.56
C THR A 333 1.16 -19.17 -9.36
N LEU A 334 0.18 -18.63 -10.08
CA LEU A 334 -0.25 -17.25 -9.95
C LEU A 334 -0.63 -16.96 -8.50
N SER A 335 0.05 -16.01 -7.88
CA SER A 335 -0.17 -15.58 -6.50
C SER A 335 -0.21 -14.05 -6.43
N ALA A 336 -0.87 -13.51 -5.42
CA ALA A 336 -1.04 -12.08 -5.32
C ALA A 336 -1.16 -11.61 -3.85
N HIS A 337 -1.00 -10.33 -3.63
CA HIS A 337 -1.08 -9.69 -2.31
C HIS A 337 -2.42 -9.95 -1.58
N ILE A 338 -3.52 -10.15 -2.31
CA ILE A 338 -4.83 -10.54 -1.73
C ILE A 338 -4.81 -11.93 -1.08
N ASP A 339 -3.80 -12.75 -1.35
CA ASP A 339 -3.68 -14.13 -0.85
C ASP A 339 -3.12 -14.19 0.57
N LEU A 340 -2.59 -13.06 1.09
CA LEU A 340 -1.96 -13.04 2.40
C LEU A 340 -2.96 -13.33 3.52
N LEU A 341 -4.13 -12.69 3.51
CA LEU A 341 -5.15 -12.89 4.54
C LEU A 341 -5.59 -14.35 4.65
N PRO A 342 -6.04 -15.05 3.58
CA PRO A 342 -6.44 -16.46 3.70
C PRO A 342 -5.27 -17.40 4.03
N THR A 343 -4.05 -17.04 3.67
CA THR A 343 -2.85 -17.80 4.06
C THR A 343 -2.58 -17.69 5.55
N LEU A 344 -2.60 -16.48 6.09
CA LEU A 344 -2.41 -16.26 7.54
C LEU A 344 -3.59 -16.80 8.34
N ALA A 345 -4.82 -16.77 7.82
CA ALA A 345 -5.98 -17.39 8.46
C ALA A 345 -5.74 -18.86 8.79
N ARG A 346 -5.21 -19.61 7.85
CA ARG A 346 -4.86 -21.02 8.08
C ARG A 346 -3.66 -21.19 9.02
N LEU A 347 -2.61 -20.37 8.86
CA LEU A 347 -1.37 -20.54 9.64
C LEU A 347 -1.50 -20.06 11.07
N CYS A 348 -2.30 -19.02 11.31
CA CYS A 348 -2.52 -18.40 12.62
C CYS A 348 -3.87 -18.78 13.25
N ASP A 349 -4.63 -19.69 12.62
CA ASP A 349 -5.89 -20.25 13.11
C ASP A 349 -6.96 -19.18 13.43
N PHE A 350 -7.20 -18.26 12.50
CA PHE A 350 -8.33 -17.34 12.59
C PHE A 350 -9.35 -17.57 11.46
N GLU A 351 -10.60 -17.19 11.73
CA GLU A 351 -11.68 -17.36 10.76
C GLU A 351 -11.69 -16.21 9.75
N ILE A 352 -11.89 -16.56 8.48
CA ILE A 352 -12.09 -15.57 7.42
C ILE A 352 -13.52 -15.04 7.50
N PRO A 353 -13.76 -13.70 7.43
CA PRO A 353 -15.09 -13.14 7.43
C PRO A 353 -16.00 -13.73 6.33
N SER A 354 -17.16 -14.25 6.72
CA SER A 354 -18.10 -14.90 5.79
C SER A 354 -19.18 -13.96 5.25
N ASP A 355 -19.27 -12.73 5.76
CA ASP A 355 -20.25 -11.70 5.38
C ASP A 355 -19.86 -10.93 4.13
N ARG A 356 -18.66 -11.16 3.61
CA ARG A 356 -18.07 -10.46 2.47
C ARG A 356 -17.25 -11.39 1.59
N ALA A 357 -17.11 -11.03 0.29
CA ALA A 357 -16.27 -11.76 -0.64
C ALA A 357 -14.79 -11.51 -0.30
N ILE A 358 -14.01 -12.56 -0.15
CA ILE A 358 -12.55 -12.55 -0.12
C ILE A 358 -12.07 -12.99 -1.50
N ASP A 359 -11.18 -12.21 -2.13
CA ASP A 359 -10.72 -12.45 -3.50
C ASP A 359 -9.45 -13.31 -3.54
N GLY A 360 -8.77 -13.45 -2.40
CA GLY A 360 -7.54 -14.22 -2.25
C GLY A 360 -7.76 -15.69 -1.96
N PHE A 361 -6.69 -16.48 -2.15
CA PHE A 361 -6.62 -17.92 -1.83
C PHE A 361 -5.44 -18.19 -0.90
N ASP A 362 -5.50 -19.22 -0.08
CA ASP A 362 -4.32 -19.69 0.64
C ASP A 362 -3.21 -20.06 -0.35
N MET A 363 -2.06 -19.40 -0.23
CA MET A 363 -0.91 -19.54 -1.14
C MET A 363 -0.35 -20.97 -1.18
N PHE A 364 -0.58 -21.77 -0.16
CA PHE A 364 -0.07 -23.14 -0.05
C PHE A 364 -1.12 -24.20 -0.37
N SER A 365 -2.39 -23.83 -0.50
CA SER A 365 -3.44 -24.76 -0.92
C SER A 365 -3.26 -25.21 -2.36
N ILE A 366 -3.70 -26.45 -2.64
CA ILE A 366 -3.81 -27.01 -3.97
C ILE A 366 -5.29 -27.25 -4.22
N SER A 367 -5.92 -26.41 -5.04
CA SER A 367 -7.32 -26.55 -5.44
C SER A 367 -7.50 -26.17 -6.89
N GLU A 368 -8.50 -26.79 -7.55
CA GLU A 368 -8.85 -26.47 -8.94
C GLU A 368 -9.25 -25.01 -9.11
N GLU A 369 -9.92 -24.41 -8.11
CA GLU A 369 -10.29 -23.00 -8.12
C GLU A 369 -9.07 -22.09 -8.14
N LYS A 370 -8.04 -22.40 -7.34
CA LYS A 370 -6.79 -21.65 -7.30
C LYS A 370 -5.98 -21.83 -8.59
N GLU A 371 -5.94 -23.03 -9.15
CA GLU A 371 -5.23 -23.28 -10.41
C GLU A 371 -5.86 -22.53 -11.59
N ASN A 372 -7.19 -22.39 -11.59
CA ASN A 372 -7.95 -21.70 -12.64
C ASN A 372 -8.25 -20.22 -12.33
N ARG A 373 -7.67 -19.67 -11.26
CA ARG A 373 -7.90 -18.27 -10.88
C ARG A 373 -7.44 -17.27 -11.93
N SER A 374 -8.04 -16.10 -11.89
CA SER A 374 -7.53 -14.92 -12.56
C SER A 374 -7.04 -13.88 -11.55
N PHE A 375 -6.11 -13.02 -11.98
CA PHE A 375 -5.70 -11.85 -11.22
C PHE A 375 -6.00 -10.59 -12.03
N PHE A 376 -6.83 -9.75 -11.45
CA PHE A 376 -7.24 -8.47 -12.01
C PHE A 376 -6.35 -7.36 -11.46
N SER A 377 -5.83 -6.49 -12.35
CA SER A 377 -5.06 -5.32 -11.96
C SER A 377 -5.59 -4.09 -12.69
N TYR A 378 -5.77 -3.00 -11.96
CA TYR A 378 -6.37 -1.78 -12.45
C TYR A 378 -5.93 -0.57 -11.65
N TRP A 379 -5.65 0.54 -12.33
CA TRP A 379 -5.48 1.82 -11.67
C TRP A 379 -5.63 2.98 -12.64
N THR A 380 -6.41 3.99 -12.26
CA THR A 380 -6.47 5.31 -12.90
C THR A 380 -6.52 6.40 -11.85
N ARG A 381 -5.97 7.57 -12.16
CA ARG A 381 -6.06 8.75 -11.26
C ARG A 381 -7.42 9.44 -11.29
N LYS A 382 -8.38 8.88 -11.94
CA LYS A 382 -9.73 9.43 -12.09
C LYS A 382 -10.76 8.44 -11.55
N SER A 383 -12.00 8.74 -11.82
CA SER A 383 -13.07 7.72 -11.71
C SER A 383 -12.70 6.52 -12.57
N PRO A 384 -13.10 5.31 -12.18
CA PRO A 384 -12.84 4.12 -12.96
C PRO A 384 -13.27 4.29 -14.44
N GLU A 385 -12.32 4.05 -15.34
CA GLU A 385 -12.53 4.10 -16.79
C GLU A 385 -12.22 2.72 -17.36
N LEU A 386 -13.25 2.01 -17.86
CA LEU A 386 -13.07 0.68 -18.45
C LEU A 386 -12.04 0.72 -19.59
N TYR A 387 -11.16 -0.28 -19.65
CA TYR A 387 -10.08 -0.46 -20.61
C TYR A 387 -8.94 0.56 -20.58
N ASN A 388 -8.90 1.41 -19.55
CA ASN A 388 -7.78 2.31 -19.35
C ASN A 388 -6.89 1.81 -18.21
N ASN A 389 -5.66 1.38 -18.53
CA ASN A 389 -4.67 0.85 -17.59
C ASN A 389 -5.23 -0.30 -16.71
N ILE A 390 -5.70 -1.34 -17.38
CA ILE A 390 -6.37 -2.50 -16.83
C ILE A 390 -5.74 -3.79 -17.36
N SER A 391 -5.63 -4.82 -16.55
CA SER A 391 -5.19 -6.13 -17.02
C SER A 391 -5.85 -7.29 -16.29
N LEU A 392 -5.87 -8.45 -16.96
CA LEU A 392 -6.26 -9.73 -16.39
C LEU A 392 -5.20 -10.78 -16.73
N ILE A 393 -4.72 -11.48 -15.70
CA ILE A 393 -3.83 -12.63 -15.84
C ILE A 393 -4.64 -13.89 -15.57
N LYS A 394 -4.60 -14.86 -16.47
CA LYS A 394 -5.24 -16.18 -16.31
C LYS A 394 -4.53 -17.22 -17.19
N ASN A 395 -4.27 -18.39 -16.64
CA ASN A 395 -3.66 -19.54 -17.37
C ASN A 395 -2.37 -19.17 -18.13
N GLY A 396 -1.47 -18.40 -17.51
CA GLY A 396 -0.21 -17.96 -18.11
C GLY A 396 -0.34 -16.85 -19.17
N PHE A 397 -1.56 -16.43 -19.52
CA PHE A 397 -1.79 -15.31 -20.43
C PHE A 397 -2.18 -14.04 -19.66
N LYS A 398 -1.78 -12.89 -20.20
CA LYS A 398 -2.14 -11.58 -19.70
C LYS A 398 -2.72 -10.71 -20.80
N LEU A 399 -3.95 -10.26 -20.59
CA LEU A 399 -4.61 -9.26 -21.43
C LEU A 399 -4.43 -7.88 -20.81
N VAL A 400 -3.99 -6.90 -21.59
CA VAL A 400 -3.77 -5.51 -21.17
C VAL A 400 -4.63 -4.57 -22.02
N GLY A 401 -5.42 -3.72 -21.35
CA GLY A 401 -6.20 -2.64 -21.94
C GLY A 401 -5.60 -1.27 -21.59
N ASN A 402 -5.17 -0.54 -22.63
CA ASN A 402 -4.78 0.87 -22.58
C ASN A 402 -5.52 1.63 -23.68
N THR A 403 -6.83 1.49 -23.73
CA THR A 403 -7.66 1.94 -24.85
C THR A 403 -9.00 2.51 -24.37
N SER A 404 -9.90 2.83 -25.28
CA SER A 404 -11.21 3.42 -24.97
C SER A 404 -12.22 2.37 -24.49
N TYR A 405 -13.23 2.80 -23.74
CA TYR A 405 -14.25 1.95 -23.11
C TYR A 405 -15.04 1.05 -24.09
N ASN A 406 -15.07 1.40 -25.37
CA ASN A 406 -15.78 0.66 -26.42
C ASN A 406 -14.85 -0.09 -27.39
N ALA A 407 -13.57 -0.25 -27.01
CA ALA A 407 -12.57 -0.89 -27.84
C ALA A 407 -12.91 -2.34 -28.19
N SER A 408 -12.61 -2.73 -29.41
CA SER A 408 -12.63 -4.11 -29.85
C SER A 408 -11.41 -4.87 -29.30
N VAL A 409 -11.44 -6.20 -29.35
CA VAL A 409 -10.39 -7.02 -28.73
C VAL A 409 -9.00 -6.81 -29.35
N ASN A 410 -8.92 -6.51 -30.63
CA ASN A 410 -7.66 -6.27 -31.35
C ASN A 410 -6.98 -4.93 -30.99
N GLU A 411 -7.65 -4.09 -30.20
CA GLU A 411 -7.05 -2.87 -29.63
C GLU A 411 -6.38 -3.13 -28.27
N PHE A 412 -6.44 -4.37 -27.77
CA PHE A 412 -5.75 -4.81 -26.56
C PHE A 412 -4.38 -5.40 -26.91
N GLU A 413 -3.58 -5.65 -25.87
CA GLU A 413 -2.35 -6.42 -25.96
C GLU A 413 -2.55 -7.75 -25.21
N LEU A 414 -2.12 -8.86 -25.82
CA LEU A 414 -2.13 -10.20 -25.20
C LEU A 414 -0.72 -10.76 -25.14
N PHE A 415 -0.29 -11.20 -23.96
CA PHE A 415 1.04 -11.77 -23.75
C PHE A 415 0.96 -13.17 -23.15
N ASN A 416 1.89 -14.05 -23.54
CA ASN A 416 2.11 -15.33 -22.87
C ASN A 416 3.26 -15.16 -21.87
N LEU A 417 2.97 -15.02 -20.59
CA LEU A 417 3.95 -14.70 -19.55
C LEU A 417 4.96 -15.83 -19.27
N GLU A 418 4.65 -17.07 -19.64
CA GLU A 418 5.58 -18.20 -19.49
C GLU A 418 6.72 -18.14 -20.51
N LYS A 419 6.47 -17.57 -21.69
CA LYS A 419 7.42 -17.48 -22.80
C LYS A 419 7.98 -16.07 -22.95
N ASP A 420 7.21 -15.05 -22.60
CA ASP A 420 7.51 -13.64 -22.76
C ASP A 420 7.15 -12.85 -21.49
N TYR A 421 7.96 -13.05 -20.44
CA TYR A 421 7.80 -12.29 -19.18
C TYR A 421 8.09 -10.79 -19.33
N LYS A 422 8.72 -10.37 -20.45
CA LYS A 422 9.03 -8.99 -20.80
C LYS A 422 7.86 -8.25 -21.46
N GLU A 423 6.82 -8.97 -21.86
CA GLU A 423 5.64 -8.40 -22.56
C GLU A 423 6.01 -7.67 -23.86
N SER A 424 6.86 -8.33 -24.66
CA SER A 424 7.41 -7.79 -25.92
C SER A 424 6.56 -8.15 -27.14
N ASP A 425 5.97 -9.34 -27.14
CA ASP A 425 5.31 -9.96 -28.30
C ASP A 425 3.78 -9.96 -28.11
N ASN A 426 3.10 -9.00 -28.72
CA ASN A 426 1.64 -8.95 -28.69
C ASN A 426 1.00 -10.05 -29.55
N LEU A 427 0.29 -10.96 -28.89
CA LEU A 427 -0.34 -12.13 -29.51
C LEU A 427 -1.84 -11.95 -29.80
N VAL A 428 -2.40 -10.75 -29.66
CA VAL A 428 -3.84 -10.51 -29.73
C VAL A 428 -4.45 -10.95 -31.07
N ASP A 429 -3.74 -10.73 -32.18
CA ASP A 429 -4.20 -11.08 -33.52
C ASP A 429 -4.06 -12.59 -33.84
N VAL A 430 -3.16 -13.30 -33.12
CA VAL A 430 -2.89 -14.73 -33.32
C VAL A 430 -3.71 -15.62 -32.39
N ASN A 431 -4.05 -15.10 -31.20
CA ASN A 431 -4.78 -15.82 -30.15
C ASN A 431 -6.11 -15.13 -29.79
N VAL A 432 -6.90 -14.79 -30.82
CA VAL A 432 -8.15 -14.00 -30.70
C VAL A 432 -9.16 -14.65 -29.75
N GLU A 433 -9.25 -15.98 -29.71
CA GLU A 433 -10.17 -16.71 -28.83
C GLU A 433 -9.81 -16.50 -27.37
N ILE A 434 -8.52 -16.66 -27.00
CA ILE A 434 -8.03 -16.41 -25.64
C ILE A 434 -8.24 -14.96 -25.27
N ALA A 435 -7.93 -14.02 -26.16
CA ALA A 435 -8.12 -12.59 -25.89
C ALA A 435 -9.59 -12.24 -25.62
N ASN A 436 -10.53 -12.82 -26.36
CA ASN A 436 -11.97 -12.62 -26.14
C ASN A 436 -12.45 -13.24 -24.82
N GLU A 437 -11.96 -14.44 -24.44
CA GLU A 437 -12.26 -15.04 -23.14
C GLU A 437 -11.78 -14.13 -22.00
N LEU A 438 -10.51 -13.74 -22.02
CA LEU A 438 -9.94 -12.87 -20.98
C LEU A 438 -10.66 -11.52 -20.92
N LYS A 439 -11.02 -10.92 -22.06
CA LYS A 439 -11.79 -9.68 -22.10
C LYS A 439 -13.18 -9.83 -21.49
N SER A 440 -13.84 -10.96 -21.74
CA SER A 440 -15.15 -11.27 -21.14
C SER A 440 -15.03 -11.39 -19.61
N ASP A 441 -14.03 -12.08 -19.11
CA ASP A 441 -13.79 -12.25 -17.67
C ASP A 441 -13.37 -10.92 -17.02
N LEU A 442 -12.51 -10.14 -17.67
CA LEU A 442 -12.11 -8.81 -17.24
C LEU A 442 -13.34 -7.88 -17.07
N ASN A 443 -14.27 -7.90 -18.02
CA ASN A 443 -15.49 -7.10 -17.94
C ASN A 443 -16.35 -7.49 -16.75
N LYS A 444 -16.55 -8.78 -16.50
CA LYS A 444 -17.34 -9.26 -15.36
C LYS A 444 -16.75 -8.79 -14.03
N ILE A 445 -15.43 -8.97 -13.87
CA ILE A 445 -14.73 -8.57 -12.64
C ILE A 445 -14.78 -7.03 -12.48
N HIS A 446 -14.49 -6.28 -13.53
CA HIS A 446 -14.57 -4.82 -13.49
C HIS A 446 -15.97 -4.34 -13.09
N ASP A 447 -17.02 -4.85 -13.72
CA ASP A 447 -18.40 -4.46 -13.42
C ASP A 447 -18.79 -4.80 -11.97
N GLU A 448 -18.34 -5.93 -11.45
CA GLU A 448 -18.54 -6.30 -10.06
C GLU A 448 -17.84 -5.32 -9.11
N LEU A 449 -16.56 -5.04 -9.36
CA LEU A 449 -15.75 -4.18 -8.50
C LEU A 449 -16.21 -2.73 -8.45
N ILE A 450 -16.53 -2.11 -9.60
CA ILE A 450 -17.04 -0.72 -9.65
C ILE A 450 -18.44 -0.56 -9.06
N ASN A 451 -19.18 -1.66 -8.89
CA ASN A 451 -20.48 -1.68 -8.25
C ASN A 451 -20.42 -2.00 -6.76
N SER A 452 -19.23 -2.22 -6.19
CA SER A 452 -19.09 -2.43 -4.75
C SER A 452 -19.57 -1.21 -3.94
N ALA A 453 -20.07 -1.46 -2.74
CA ALA A 453 -20.65 -0.42 -1.89
C ALA A 453 -19.64 0.68 -1.54
N ASN A 454 -18.40 0.27 -1.20
CA ASN A 454 -17.37 1.16 -0.68
C ASN A 454 -16.79 2.10 -1.75
N ILE A 455 -16.75 1.69 -3.02
CA ILE A 455 -16.31 2.61 -4.10
C ILE A 455 -17.34 3.72 -4.36
N LYS A 456 -18.62 3.45 -4.12
CA LYS A 456 -19.71 4.41 -4.31
C LYS A 456 -19.88 5.37 -3.14
N ASN A 457 -19.52 4.95 -1.95
CA ASN A 457 -19.65 5.69 -0.70
C ASN A 457 -18.26 6.01 -0.16
N GLN A 458 -17.81 7.25 -0.38
CA GLN A 458 -16.52 7.67 0.18
C GLN A 458 -16.54 7.56 1.71
N PRO A 459 -15.51 6.97 2.34
CA PRO A 459 -15.38 6.93 3.79
C PRO A 459 -15.43 8.32 4.41
N LEU A 460 -16.07 8.45 5.57
CA LEU A 460 -16.24 9.72 6.27
C LEU A 460 -15.17 9.86 7.36
N ILE A 461 -14.55 11.02 7.44
CA ILE A 461 -13.69 11.39 8.56
C ILE A 461 -14.59 11.82 9.72
N HIS A 462 -14.44 11.20 10.87
CA HIS A 462 -15.25 11.47 12.05
C HIS A 462 -14.64 12.60 12.88
N ILE A 463 -15.38 13.66 13.11
CA ILE A 463 -14.93 14.89 13.77
C ILE A 463 -15.61 15.07 15.13
N GLY A 464 -14.80 15.38 16.15
CA GLY A 464 -15.28 15.68 17.50
C GLY A 464 -15.66 14.43 18.32
N PHE A 465 -15.00 13.33 18.07
CA PHE A 465 -15.04 12.10 18.85
C PHE A 465 -13.88 12.07 19.86
N GLU A 466 -14.04 11.31 20.94
CA GLU A 466 -13.02 11.20 21.99
C GLU A 466 -11.70 10.59 21.49
N GLN A 467 -11.78 9.74 20.48
CA GLN A 467 -10.65 9.06 19.89
C GLN A 467 -9.70 10.01 19.13
N GLU A 468 -10.24 11.14 18.64
CA GLU A 468 -9.44 12.15 17.94
C GLU A 468 -10.03 13.55 18.12
N ASN A 469 -9.41 14.34 19.01
CA ASN A 469 -9.77 15.73 19.20
C ASN A 469 -8.55 16.53 19.67
N PRO A 470 -7.99 17.46 18.87
CA PRO A 470 -8.50 17.93 17.58
C PRO A 470 -8.24 16.95 16.42
N SER A 471 -9.11 16.98 15.40
CA SER A 471 -8.90 16.30 14.13
C SER A 471 -8.09 17.19 13.18
N ILE A 472 -7.09 16.61 12.51
CA ILE A 472 -6.23 17.32 11.56
C ILE A 472 -6.46 16.79 10.14
N LEU A 473 -7.10 17.60 9.30
CA LEU A 473 -7.46 17.23 7.93
C LEU A 473 -6.42 17.73 6.94
N ASN A 474 -5.68 16.83 6.34
CA ASN A 474 -4.65 17.15 5.34
C ASN A 474 -5.18 17.03 3.90
N ARG A 475 -4.39 17.50 2.91
CA ARG A 475 -4.79 17.49 1.49
C ARG A 475 -4.75 16.10 0.83
N ASN A 476 -4.09 15.13 1.42
CA ASN A 476 -4.08 13.78 0.87
C ASN A 476 -5.48 13.17 0.89
N ASP A 477 -6.19 13.39 1.98
CA ASP A 477 -7.52 12.85 2.24
C ASP A 477 -8.65 13.75 1.73
N ALA A 478 -8.32 14.97 1.27
CA ALA A 478 -9.27 15.84 0.59
C ALA A 478 -9.59 15.32 -0.81
N SER A 479 -10.86 15.34 -1.19
CA SER A 479 -11.31 15.12 -2.57
C SER A 479 -11.53 16.45 -3.29
N GLY A 480 -11.34 16.48 -4.60
CA GLY A 480 -11.58 17.70 -5.37
C GLY A 480 -10.92 17.76 -6.73
N GLN A 481 -10.45 18.93 -7.08
CA GLN A 481 -9.86 19.19 -8.39
C GLN A 481 -8.49 18.52 -8.54
N ARG A 482 -8.16 18.05 -9.74
CA ARG A 482 -6.81 17.59 -10.07
C ARG A 482 -5.80 18.70 -9.75
N GLY A 483 -4.69 18.33 -9.11
CA GLY A 483 -3.67 19.29 -8.65
C GLY A 483 -3.84 19.75 -7.20
N ILE A 484 -4.76 19.16 -6.45
CA ILE A 484 -4.98 19.44 -5.01
C ILE A 484 -3.70 19.33 -4.18
N TRP A 485 -2.76 18.51 -4.60
CA TRP A 485 -1.45 18.36 -3.98
C TRP A 485 -0.49 19.53 -4.27
N SER A 486 -0.45 20.00 -5.51
CA SER A 486 0.62 20.88 -6.00
C SER A 486 0.21 22.36 -6.13
N SER A 487 -1.08 22.66 -6.07
CA SER A 487 -1.60 24.01 -6.26
C SER A 487 -2.44 24.48 -5.08
N ASN A 488 -2.29 25.77 -4.72
CA ASN A 488 -3.14 26.40 -3.72
C ASN A 488 -4.47 26.89 -4.32
N ASN A 489 -4.49 27.26 -5.60
CA ASN A 489 -5.70 27.75 -6.29
C ASN A 489 -6.47 26.60 -6.90
N VAL A 490 -7.01 25.73 -6.05
CA VAL A 490 -7.76 24.52 -6.41
C VAL A 490 -8.97 24.38 -5.50
N TYR A 491 -9.99 23.70 -6.00
CA TYR A 491 -11.13 23.26 -5.20
C TYR A 491 -10.79 21.94 -4.48
N GLY A 492 -11.11 21.88 -3.18
CA GLY A 492 -11.00 20.69 -2.36
C GLY A 492 -12.05 20.68 -1.27
N LYS A 493 -12.44 19.48 -0.85
CA LYS A 493 -13.39 19.24 0.23
C LYS A 493 -13.03 17.97 0.99
N TRP A 494 -13.49 17.88 2.22
CA TRP A 494 -13.46 16.65 3.02
C TRP A 494 -14.88 16.18 3.28
N GLU A 495 -15.12 14.88 3.12
CA GLU A 495 -16.37 14.25 3.51
C GLU A 495 -16.25 13.82 4.98
N THR A 496 -17.12 14.36 5.83
CA THR A 496 -16.99 14.24 7.28
C THR A 496 -18.29 13.83 7.94
N TYR A 497 -18.18 13.24 9.13
CA TYR A 497 -19.28 13.04 10.07
C TYR A 497 -18.96 13.78 11.37
N PHE A 498 -19.75 14.80 11.68
CA PHE A 498 -19.60 15.55 12.91
C PHE A 498 -20.43 14.94 14.02
N ASN A 499 -19.81 14.81 15.20
CA ASN A 499 -20.55 14.68 16.45
C ASN A 499 -21.14 16.06 16.81
N LYS A 500 -22.32 16.09 17.47
CA LYS A 500 -22.93 17.36 17.88
C LYS A 500 -22.04 18.15 18.84
N GLY A 501 -21.87 19.47 18.60
CA GLY A 501 -21.05 20.29 19.49
C GLY A 501 -20.77 21.70 18.99
N LEU A 502 -19.87 22.38 19.73
CA LEU A 502 -19.25 23.64 19.36
C LEU A 502 -17.81 23.38 18.94
N TYR A 503 -17.39 24.03 17.87
CA TYR A 503 -16.09 23.79 17.26
C TYR A 503 -15.29 25.06 17.02
N ASN A 504 -13.97 24.97 17.25
CA ASN A 504 -13.00 25.90 16.69
C ASN A 504 -12.36 25.26 15.47
N ILE A 505 -12.29 26.00 14.37
CA ILE A 505 -11.75 25.52 13.09
C ILE A 505 -10.62 26.46 12.69
N LYS A 506 -9.39 25.93 12.65
CA LYS A 506 -8.19 26.64 12.23
C LYS A 506 -7.75 26.16 10.85
N ALA A 507 -7.47 27.09 9.96
CA ALA A 507 -7.01 26.81 8.61
C ALA A 507 -5.56 27.32 8.43
N LYS A 508 -4.64 26.44 8.05
CA LYS A 508 -3.25 26.77 7.72
C LYS A 508 -3.11 26.96 6.21
N PHE A 509 -2.44 28.03 5.82
CA PHE A 509 -2.12 28.31 4.41
C PHE A 509 -0.62 28.44 4.22
N ASN A 510 -0.11 27.97 3.09
CA ASN A 510 1.30 28.08 2.71
C ASN A 510 1.47 29.17 1.65
N ASP A 511 2.49 30.01 1.80
CA ASP A 511 2.97 30.98 0.82
C ASP A 511 1.86 31.87 0.20
N VAL A 512 0.97 32.40 1.05
CA VAL A 512 -0.12 33.27 0.64
C VAL A 512 0.21 34.72 0.96
N GLN A 513 0.18 35.58 -0.05
CA GLN A 513 0.15 37.04 0.12
C GLN A 513 -1.29 37.54 0.09
N LEU A 514 -1.73 38.21 1.16
CA LEU A 514 -3.11 38.67 1.26
C LEU A 514 -3.36 39.94 0.46
N ASN A 515 -4.53 40.00 -0.15
CA ASN A 515 -5.12 41.21 -0.69
C ASN A 515 -5.97 41.93 0.39
N LYS A 516 -6.22 43.25 0.22
CA LYS A 516 -6.94 44.09 1.20
C LYS A 516 -8.34 43.61 1.60
N ASN A 517 -8.97 42.74 0.78
CA ASN A 517 -10.32 42.20 1.00
C ASN A 517 -10.35 40.69 1.11
N SER A 518 -9.29 40.09 1.61
CA SER A 518 -9.23 38.62 1.75
C SER A 518 -10.23 38.15 2.79
N LYS A 519 -10.90 37.04 2.50
CA LYS A 519 -11.95 36.47 3.34
C LYS A 519 -11.84 34.95 3.38
N PHE A 520 -11.67 34.38 4.57
CA PHE A 520 -11.78 32.95 4.77
C PHE A 520 -13.25 32.55 4.80
N ILE A 521 -13.58 31.53 4.05
CA ILE A 521 -14.93 30.99 3.90
C ILE A 521 -14.88 29.50 4.19
N LEU A 522 -15.83 29.03 4.99
CA LEU A 522 -16.07 27.64 5.27
C LEU A 522 -17.52 27.32 4.95
N GLU A 523 -17.73 26.39 4.04
CA GLU A 523 -19.04 25.84 3.72
C GLU A 523 -19.19 24.47 4.39
N LEU A 524 -20.24 24.30 5.17
CA LEU A 524 -20.69 23.04 5.75
C LEU A 524 -22.08 22.73 5.17
N ASN A 525 -22.14 21.93 4.09
CA ASN A 525 -23.34 21.76 3.29
C ASN A 525 -23.91 23.12 2.83
N GLN A 526 -25.09 23.51 3.34
CA GLN A 526 -25.73 24.79 2.99
C GLN A 526 -25.38 25.95 3.93
N GLN A 527 -24.68 25.68 5.03
CA GLN A 527 -24.27 26.71 5.99
C GLN A 527 -22.93 27.32 5.58
N VAL A 528 -22.82 28.65 5.62
CA VAL A 528 -21.62 29.38 5.23
C VAL A 528 -21.14 30.23 6.39
N TYR A 529 -19.93 29.96 6.83
CA TYR A 529 -19.22 30.75 7.83
C TYR A 529 -18.10 31.53 7.18
N SER A 530 -17.81 32.74 7.70
CA SER A 530 -16.76 33.53 7.09
C SER A 530 -16.11 34.52 8.03
N LYS A 531 -14.82 34.84 7.78
CA LYS A 531 -14.03 35.81 8.53
C LYS A 531 -13.19 36.66 7.56
N SER A 532 -13.24 37.98 7.70
CA SER A 532 -12.32 38.89 7.01
C SER A 532 -10.92 38.75 7.55
N VAL A 533 -9.92 38.71 6.68
CA VAL A 533 -8.51 38.52 7.03
C VAL A 533 -7.75 39.77 6.58
N LEU A 534 -7.31 40.58 7.57
CA LEU A 534 -6.65 41.86 7.31
C LEU A 534 -5.12 41.73 7.32
N ASN A 535 -4.59 40.93 8.23
CA ASN A 535 -3.17 40.61 8.37
C ASN A 535 -3.01 39.11 8.56
N PHE A 536 -1.93 38.57 8.00
CA PHE A 536 -1.62 37.15 8.09
C PHE A 536 -0.12 36.94 8.00
N ASP A 537 0.46 36.41 9.06
CA ASP A 537 1.86 35.93 9.05
C ASP A 537 1.94 34.48 8.61
N LYS A 538 3.08 34.08 8.03
CA LYS A 538 3.27 32.72 7.49
C LYS A 538 3.02 31.60 8.51
N GLU A 539 3.18 31.90 9.80
CA GLU A 539 2.97 30.96 10.91
C GLU A 539 1.56 30.99 11.49
N ASP A 540 0.72 31.93 11.04
CA ASP A 540 -0.61 32.14 11.60
C ASP A 540 -1.64 31.15 11.02
N PHE A 541 -2.66 30.89 11.85
CA PHE A 541 -3.90 30.23 11.46
C PHE A 541 -5.01 31.26 11.27
N ILE A 542 -5.85 31.03 10.29
CA ILE A 542 -7.13 31.70 10.20
C ILE A 542 -8.14 30.86 10.95
N GLU A 543 -8.69 31.39 12.04
CA GLU A 543 -9.56 30.67 12.97
C GLU A 543 -11.00 31.15 12.89
N LEU A 544 -11.95 30.24 12.79
CA LEU A 544 -13.38 30.41 13.06
C LEU A 544 -13.69 29.78 14.41
N LYS A 545 -14.33 30.56 15.32
CA LYS A 545 -14.61 30.10 16.69
C LYS A 545 -16.10 29.87 16.92
N ASN A 546 -16.39 28.95 17.83
CA ASN A 546 -17.74 28.66 18.33
C ASN A 546 -18.74 28.33 17.21
N ILE A 547 -18.27 27.57 16.21
CA ILE A 547 -19.12 27.06 15.13
C ILE A 547 -19.99 25.94 15.70
N ARG A 548 -21.31 26.15 15.72
CA ARG A 548 -22.25 25.12 16.15
C ARG A 548 -22.52 24.18 15.00
N VAL A 549 -22.30 22.89 15.23
CA VAL A 549 -22.58 21.83 14.26
C VAL A 549 -23.47 20.78 14.91
N ASP A 550 -24.56 20.42 14.26
CA ASP A 550 -25.40 19.30 14.68
C ASP A 550 -24.77 17.97 14.22
N GLU A 551 -25.17 16.87 14.84
CA GLU A 551 -24.70 15.54 14.44
C GLU A 551 -25.12 15.21 13.01
N GLY A 552 -24.16 14.69 12.20
CA GLY A 552 -24.47 14.28 10.84
C GLY A 552 -23.34 14.38 9.84
N LYS A 553 -23.68 14.07 8.59
CA LYS A 553 -22.74 14.08 7.44
C LYS A 553 -22.64 15.47 6.83
N TYR A 554 -21.39 15.91 6.59
CA TYR A 554 -21.10 17.20 5.99
C TYR A 554 -20.01 17.09 4.93
N SER A 555 -20.22 17.77 3.79
CA SER A 555 -19.12 18.14 2.91
C SER A 555 -18.52 19.45 3.42
N LEU A 556 -17.29 19.40 3.91
CA LEU A 556 -16.56 20.53 4.47
C LEU A 556 -15.70 21.16 3.38
N ILE A 557 -16.01 22.39 2.96
CA ILE A 557 -15.37 23.10 1.86
C ILE A 557 -14.77 24.41 2.37
N PRO A 558 -13.48 24.45 2.73
CA PRO A 558 -12.79 25.65 3.17
C PRO A 558 -12.04 26.30 2.01
N PHE A 559 -12.10 27.61 1.92
CA PHE A 559 -11.23 28.36 1.01
C PHE A 559 -10.99 29.79 1.48
N LEU A 560 -9.83 30.31 1.13
CA LEU A 560 -9.50 31.72 1.30
C LEU A 560 -9.76 32.43 -0.04
N ARG A 561 -10.81 33.26 -0.09
CA ARG A 561 -11.04 34.18 -1.21
C ARG A 561 -10.03 35.30 -1.14
N ASN A 562 -9.14 35.39 -2.12
CA ASN A 562 -8.04 36.34 -2.19
C ASN A 562 -8.01 36.99 -3.58
N GLY A 563 -8.72 38.12 -3.72
CA GLY A 563 -9.01 38.70 -5.03
C GLY A 563 -9.89 37.76 -5.87
N ASN A 564 -9.41 37.38 -7.05
CA ASN A 564 -10.11 36.48 -7.98
C ASN A 564 -9.74 34.99 -7.76
N LYS A 565 -8.97 34.66 -6.72
CA LYS A 565 -8.54 33.29 -6.44
C LYS A 565 -9.25 32.74 -5.21
N ASN A 566 -9.56 31.45 -5.23
CA ASN A 566 -9.98 30.68 -4.08
C ASN A 566 -8.86 29.71 -3.72
N LEU A 567 -8.23 29.92 -2.57
CA LEU A 567 -7.07 29.14 -2.14
C LEU A 567 -7.50 28.09 -1.12
N LEU A 568 -7.14 26.84 -1.39
CA LEU A 568 -7.36 25.73 -0.47
C LEU A 568 -6.36 25.84 0.70
N PRO A 569 -6.77 25.62 1.96
CA PRO A 569 -5.82 25.50 3.07
C PRO A 569 -4.87 24.33 2.86
N PHE A 570 -3.68 24.42 3.44
CA PHE A 570 -2.71 23.32 3.48
C PHE A 570 -3.22 22.17 4.36
N TYR A 571 -3.76 22.52 5.53
CA TYR A 571 -4.53 21.63 6.39
C TYR A 571 -5.51 22.40 7.27
N LEU A 572 -6.44 21.68 7.87
CA LEU A 572 -7.34 22.17 8.90
C LEU A 572 -7.05 21.49 10.23
N GLU A 573 -7.20 22.23 11.33
CA GLU A 573 -7.29 21.70 12.69
C GLU A 573 -8.69 22.02 13.22
N ILE A 574 -9.44 20.99 13.59
CA ILE A 574 -10.83 21.10 14.03
C ILE A 574 -10.95 20.54 15.43
N GLU A 575 -11.21 21.43 16.40
CA GLU A 575 -11.32 21.10 17.81
C GLU A 575 -12.76 21.23 18.28
N LYS A 576 -13.31 20.16 18.84
CA LYS A 576 -14.57 20.22 19.58
C LYS A 576 -14.30 20.75 20.97
N ILE A 577 -14.99 21.83 21.35
CA ILE A 577 -14.79 22.52 22.64
C ILE A 577 -15.92 22.23 23.64
N ASN A 578 -17.08 21.75 23.18
CA ASN A 578 -18.24 21.31 23.99
C ASN A 578 -19.16 20.39 23.21
#